data_4758ab677007e2178c12a45191e09460
#
_entry.id   4758ab677007e2178c12a45191e09460
#
_cell.length_a   1.000
_cell.length_b   1.000
_cell.length_c   1.000
_cell.angle_alpha   90.00
_cell.angle_beta   90.00
_cell.angle_gamma   90.00
#
_symmetry.space_group_name_H-M   'P 1'
#
loop_
_entity.id
_entity.type
_entity.pdbx_description
1 polymer ?
#
loop_
_entity_poly.entity_id
_entity_poly.type
_entity_poly.pdbx_seq_one_letter_code
_entity_poly.pdbx_strand_id
1 'polypeptide(L)'
;YRVSKNVVSQSPLALTLSAKPTVDEVEGVVVKICEHFRELVEDNQLAKLLYDDKESRKHESASQLLFFGIASAYCRANNLDLSPESDAGRGPVDFKVSSGFNGKVLVEIKLTSNLQLRHGFEAQLPIYQKAEGATRGVYFVIDNGGYTAARMQAFKECVIQAKDPKPRVLYVDGTLRKSASIADQ
;
A
#
# COMPACT_ATOMS: atom_id res chain seq x y z
N TYR A 1 2.95 25.70 22.19
CA TYR A 1 2.76 24.41 21.47
C TYR A 1 3.60 23.36 22.16
N ARG A 2 3.04 22.66 23.13
CA ARG A 2 3.61 21.39 23.60
C ARG A 2 3.02 20.29 22.72
N VAL A 3 3.64 20.00 21.60
CA VAL A 3 3.45 18.69 20.97
C VAL A 3 3.91 17.67 22.00
N SER A 4 2.99 16.89 22.52
CA SER A 4 3.28 15.92 23.56
C SER A 4 4.38 15.00 23.03
N LYS A 5 5.53 14.94 23.69
CA LYS A 5 6.61 14.02 23.38
C LYS A 5 6.12 12.55 23.29
N ASN A 6 4.96 12.27 23.90
CA ASN A 6 4.32 10.97 23.90
C ASN A 6 3.71 10.57 22.54
N VAL A 7 3.21 11.53 21.73
CA VAL A 7 2.63 11.19 20.42
C VAL A 7 3.71 10.76 19.43
N VAL A 8 4.88 11.45 19.46
CA VAL A 8 6.02 11.10 18.60
C VAL A 8 6.65 9.77 19.02
N SER A 9 6.61 9.42 20.31
CA SER A 9 7.14 8.15 20.81
C SER A 9 6.22 6.95 20.60
N GLN A 10 4.90 7.18 20.39
CA GLN A 10 3.93 6.10 20.19
C GLN A 10 3.82 5.62 18.73
N SER A 11 4.25 6.45 17.77
CA SER A 11 4.26 6.08 16.35
C SER A 11 5.48 6.68 15.65
N PRO A 12 6.70 6.22 15.96
CA PRO A 12 7.91 6.76 15.36
C PRO A 12 7.97 6.38 13.87
N LEU A 13 8.35 7.34 13.01
CA LEU A 13 8.67 7.05 11.61
C LEU A 13 9.94 6.20 11.50
N ALA A 14 10.93 6.46 12.35
CA ALA A 14 12.14 5.65 12.43
C ALA A 14 11.88 4.40 13.29
N LEU A 15 12.08 3.24 12.70
CA LEU A 15 11.97 1.93 13.35
C LEU A 15 13.34 1.43 13.80
N THR A 16 13.37 0.48 14.72
CA THR A 16 14.62 -0.18 15.10
C THR A 16 14.94 -1.25 14.06
N LEU A 17 15.89 -0.95 13.19
CA LEU A 17 16.37 -1.88 12.17
C LEU A 17 17.80 -2.30 12.47
N SER A 18 18.21 -3.47 11.99
CA SER A 18 19.61 -3.90 12.03
C SER A 18 20.50 -3.00 11.15
N ALA A 19 21.82 -3.00 11.40
CA ALA A 19 22.77 -2.21 10.60
C ALA A 19 22.75 -2.56 9.09
N LYS A 20 22.32 -3.78 8.77
CA LYS A 20 22.04 -4.25 7.40
C LYS A 20 20.65 -4.86 7.42
N PRO A 21 19.59 -4.06 7.17
CA PRO A 21 18.24 -4.55 7.29
C PRO A 21 17.97 -5.75 6.39
N THR A 22 17.38 -6.78 6.98
CA THR A 22 16.91 -7.97 6.27
C THR A 22 15.70 -7.63 5.43
N VAL A 23 15.33 -8.48 4.48
CA VAL A 23 14.12 -8.29 3.67
C VAL A 23 12.86 -8.28 4.56
N ASP A 24 12.83 -9.05 5.64
CA ASP A 24 11.70 -9.08 6.58
C ASP A 24 11.58 -7.78 7.38
N GLU A 25 12.70 -7.16 7.75
CA GLU A 25 12.69 -5.83 8.39
C GLU A 25 12.22 -4.76 7.40
N VAL A 26 12.66 -4.81 6.13
CA VAL A 26 12.17 -3.89 5.09
C VAL A 26 10.67 -4.10 4.84
N GLU A 27 10.19 -5.34 4.79
CA GLU A 27 8.75 -5.63 4.69
C GLU A 27 7.99 -5.06 5.88
N GLY A 28 8.55 -5.16 7.10
CA GLY A 28 7.98 -4.55 8.30
C GLY A 28 7.78 -3.04 8.17
N VAL A 29 8.75 -2.33 7.59
CA VAL A 29 8.60 -0.88 7.29
C VAL A 29 7.49 -0.65 6.26
N VAL A 30 7.43 -1.43 5.18
CA VAL A 30 6.37 -1.32 4.17
C VAL A 30 5.00 -1.56 4.77
N VAL A 31 4.85 -2.56 5.65
CA VAL A 31 3.59 -2.81 6.37
C VAL A 31 3.19 -1.60 7.21
N LYS A 32 4.14 -0.98 7.93
CA LYS A 32 3.88 0.24 8.71
C LYS A 32 3.45 1.42 7.83
N ILE A 33 4.03 1.58 6.66
CA ILE A 33 3.60 2.58 5.68
C ILE A 33 2.14 2.33 5.27
N CYS A 34 1.79 1.09 4.97
CA CYS A 34 0.43 0.71 4.58
C CYS A 34 -0.58 0.89 5.74
N GLU A 35 -0.18 0.58 6.98
CA GLU A 35 -1.01 0.81 8.18
C GLU A 35 -1.27 2.30 8.40
N HIS A 36 -0.25 3.15 8.27
CA HIS A 36 -0.41 4.59 8.39
C HIS A 36 -1.25 5.18 7.24
N PHE A 37 -1.04 4.70 6.01
CA PHE A 37 -1.91 5.06 4.89
C PHE A 37 -3.37 4.72 5.21
N ARG A 38 -3.63 3.52 5.73
CA ARG A 38 -4.98 3.08 6.10
C ARG A 38 -5.59 4.02 7.15
N GLU A 39 -4.88 4.32 8.24
CA GLU A 39 -5.33 5.25 9.28
C GLU A 39 -5.70 6.62 8.70
N LEU A 40 -4.85 7.18 7.83
CA LEU A 40 -5.09 8.47 7.20
C LEU A 40 -6.33 8.44 6.29
N VAL A 41 -6.53 7.36 5.55
CA VAL A 41 -7.67 7.21 4.63
C VAL A 41 -8.96 6.92 5.39
N GLU A 42 -8.95 5.94 6.31
CA GLU A 42 -10.15 5.47 7.00
C GLU A 42 -10.60 6.42 8.12
N ASP A 43 -9.65 6.98 8.89
CA ASP A 43 -9.95 7.73 10.11
C ASP A 43 -9.74 9.23 9.97
N ASN A 44 -8.87 9.67 9.05
CA ASN A 44 -8.49 11.08 8.88
C ASN A 44 -8.98 11.72 7.57
N GLN A 45 -10.00 11.14 6.94
CA GLN A 45 -10.71 11.66 5.76
C GLN A 45 -9.87 11.79 4.47
N LEU A 46 -8.66 11.24 4.42
CA LEU A 46 -7.85 11.29 3.20
C LEU A 46 -8.45 10.45 2.05
N ALA A 47 -9.46 9.62 2.33
CA ALA A 47 -10.28 9.00 1.29
C ALA A 47 -10.80 10.01 0.25
N LYS A 48 -11.08 11.25 0.66
CA LYS A 48 -11.52 12.32 -0.24
C LYS A 48 -10.53 12.61 -1.38
N LEU A 49 -9.24 12.38 -1.16
CA LEU A 49 -8.21 12.56 -2.20
C LEU A 49 -8.31 11.54 -3.33
N LEU A 50 -9.01 10.43 -3.12
CA LEU A 50 -9.25 9.39 -4.11
C LEU A 50 -10.43 9.69 -5.04
N TYR A 51 -11.12 10.82 -4.82
CA TYR A 51 -12.29 11.26 -5.57
C TYR A 51 -12.10 12.71 -6.06
N ASP A 52 -12.82 13.08 -7.11
CA ASP A 52 -12.90 14.46 -7.59
C ASP A 52 -13.99 15.25 -6.84
N ASP A 53 -14.16 16.52 -7.19
CA ASP A 53 -15.14 17.43 -6.56
C ASP A 53 -16.61 17.00 -6.81
N LYS A 54 -16.84 16.07 -7.73
CA LYS A 54 -18.15 15.46 -8.04
C LYS A 54 -18.31 14.09 -7.40
N GLU A 55 -17.41 13.72 -6.49
CA GLU A 55 -17.35 12.39 -5.86
C GLU A 55 -17.13 11.24 -6.87
N SER A 56 -16.63 11.53 -8.08
CA SER A 56 -16.24 10.51 -9.03
C SER A 56 -14.85 9.96 -8.67
N ARG A 57 -14.67 8.68 -8.83
CA ARG A 57 -13.40 7.99 -8.52
C ARG A 57 -12.28 8.51 -9.41
N LYS A 58 -11.18 8.93 -8.80
CA LYS A 58 -9.97 9.27 -9.54
C LYS A 58 -9.25 8.02 -10.04
N HIS A 59 -8.34 8.24 -10.98
CA HIS A 59 -7.42 7.21 -11.46
C HIS A 59 -6.53 6.69 -10.32
N GLU A 60 -6.05 5.47 -10.41
CA GLU A 60 -5.17 4.78 -9.44
C GLU A 60 -3.93 5.60 -9.06
N SER A 61 -3.43 6.43 -9.98
CA SER A 61 -2.31 7.34 -9.75
C SER A 61 -2.51 8.29 -8.57
N ALA A 62 -3.75 8.65 -8.21
CA ALA A 62 -4.01 9.48 -7.04
C ALA A 62 -3.63 8.76 -5.73
N SER A 63 -3.93 7.46 -5.64
CA SER A 63 -3.54 6.63 -4.49
C SER A 63 -2.04 6.36 -4.48
N GLN A 64 -1.41 6.20 -5.64
CA GLN A 64 0.04 6.02 -5.76
C GLN A 64 0.79 7.28 -5.30
N LEU A 65 0.34 8.48 -5.67
CA LEU A 65 0.92 9.75 -5.21
C LEU A 65 0.78 9.95 -3.68
N LEU A 66 -0.39 9.60 -3.13
CA LEU A 66 -0.60 9.66 -1.67
C LEU A 66 0.32 8.68 -0.94
N PHE A 67 0.42 7.44 -1.45
CA PHE A 67 1.32 6.43 -0.90
C PHE A 67 2.77 6.89 -0.97
N PHE A 68 3.21 7.45 -2.10
CA PHE A 68 4.57 7.96 -2.27
C PHE A 68 4.92 9.02 -1.22
N GLY A 69 4.01 9.95 -0.95
CA GLY A 69 4.23 11.01 0.05
C GLY A 69 4.49 10.43 1.44
N ILE A 70 3.69 9.42 1.86
CA ILE A 70 3.85 8.74 3.15
C ILE A 70 5.12 7.89 3.16
N ALA A 71 5.29 7.05 2.13
CA ALA A 71 6.42 6.14 2.00
C ALA A 71 7.77 6.86 1.99
N SER A 72 7.85 8.01 1.33
CA SER A 72 9.06 8.83 1.28
C SER A 72 9.53 9.27 2.67
N ALA A 73 8.61 9.64 3.56
CA ALA A 73 8.94 10.03 4.94
C ALA A 73 9.50 8.83 5.73
N TYR A 74 8.83 7.67 5.66
CA TYR A 74 9.30 6.44 6.33
C TYR A 74 10.63 5.95 5.78
N CYS A 75 10.78 5.88 4.46
CA CYS A 75 12.00 5.38 3.85
C CYS A 75 13.21 6.26 4.21
N ARG A 76 13.06 7.59 4.19
CA ARG A 76 14.12 8.52 4.63
C ARG A 76 14.48 8.32 6.10
N ALA A 77 13.49 8.18 6.99
CA ALA A 77 13.71 7.99 8.42
C ALA A 77 14.42 6.66 8.74
N ASN A 78 14.30 5.65 7.88
CA ASN A 78 14.84 4.31 8.05
C ASN A 78 16.05 4.02 7.13
N ASN A 79 16.57 5.02 6.42
CA ASN A 79 17.68 4.88 5.46
C ASN A 79 17.42 3.78 4.42
N LEU A 80 16.19 3.75 3.87
CA LEU A 80 15.78 2.84 2.80
C LEU A 80 15.63 3.61 1.49
N ASP A 81 15.94 2.95 0.38
CA ASP A 81 15.66 3.45 -0.96
C ASP A 81 14.19 3.24 -1.32
N LEU A 82 13.57 4.24 -1.95
CA LEU A 82 12.22 4.19 -2.50
C LEU A 82 12.27 4.53 -3.98
N SER A 83 12.03 3.56 -4.85
CA SER A 83 12.00 3.73 -6.30
C SER A 83 10.56 3.58 -6.80
N PRO A 84 9.90 4.66 -7.25
CA PRO A 84 8.61 4.57 -7.95
C PRO A 84 8.83 4.03 -9.37
N GLU A 85 7.81 3.36 -9.93
CA GLU A 85 7.76 2.84 -11.30
C GLU A 85 9.01 2.05 -11.71
N SER A 86 9.51 1.20 -10.79
CA SER A 86 10.69 0.39 -11.07
C SER A 86 10.38 -0.67 -12.12
N ASP A 87 11.12 -0.65 -13.24
CA ASP A 87 10.96 -1.58 -14.36
C ASP A 87 12.25 -2.36 -14.63
N ALA A 88 12.20 -3.66 -14.40
CA ALA A 88 13.27 -4.61 -14.75
C ALA A 88 13.01 -5.32 -16.10
N GLY A 89 12.27 -4.69 -17.02
CA GLY A 89 12.02 -5.19 -18.38
C GLY A 89 10.76 -6.06 -18.51
N ARG A 90 9.85 -6.02 -17.54
CA ARG A 90 8.56 -6.72 -17.56
C ARG A 90 7.37 -5.82 -17.30
N GLY A 91 7.58 -4.50 -17.34
CA GLY A 91 6.67 -3.45 -16.94
C GLY A 91 6.96 -2.93 -15.54
N PRO A 92 6.54 -1.69 -15.23
CA PRO A 92 6.81 -1.06 -13.96
C PRO A 92 5.94 -1.64 -12.85
N VAL A 93 6.56 -1.94 -11.70
CA VAL A 93 5.85 -2.08 -10.43
C VAL A 93 5.67 -0.70 -9.82
N ASP A 94 4.59 -0.48 -9.07
CA ASP A 94 4.32 0.85 -8.52
C ASP A 94 5.46 1.37 -7.64
N PHE A 95 5.96 0.53 -6.71
CA PHE A 95 7.08 0.92 -5.86
C PHE A 95 7.99 -0.26 -5.53
N LYS A 96 9.28 0.05 -5.42
CA LYS A 96 10.29 -0.82 -4.82
C LYS A 96 10.89 -0.12 -3.62
N VAL A 97 10.86 -0.78 -2.46
CA VAL A 97 11.55 -0.36 -1.24
C VAL A 97 12.71 -1.29 -1.01
N SER A 98 13.91 -0.76 -0.75
CA SER A 98 15.09 -1.60 -0.57
C SER A 98 16.11 -1.05 0.44
N SER A 99 16.81 -1.98 1.11
CA SER A 99 18.01 -1.72 1.90
C SER A 99 19.29 -2.14 1.17
N GLY A 100 19.23 -2.25 -0.16
CA GLY A 100 20.29 -2.72 -1.03
C GLY A 100 19.85 -3.94 -1.85
N PHE A 101 20.81 -4.69 -2.40
CA PHE A 101 20.52 -5.71 -3.41
C PHE A 101 19.61 -6.85 -2.90
N ASN A 102 19.82 -7.30 -1.65
CA ASN A 102 19.11 -8.46 -1.07
C ASN A 102 17.85 -8.10 -0.26
N GLY A 103 17.66 -6.83 0.06
CA GLY A 103 16.55 -6.35 0.89
C GLY A 103 15.51 -5.62 0.06
N LYS A 104 14.94 -6.27 -0.97
CA LYS A 104 13.96 -5.66 -1.88
C LYS A 104 12.55 -6.14 -1.57
N VAL A 105 11.63 -5.20 -1.43
CA VAL A 105 10.18 -5.44 -1.29
C VAL A 105 9.47 -4.65 -2.38
N LEU A 106 8.64 -5.32 -3.16
CA LEU A 106 7.80 -4.66 -4.17
C LEU A 106 6.43 -4.35 -3.59
N VAL A 107 5.88 -3.21 -3.98
CA VAL A 107 4.52 -2.79 -3.63
C VAL A 107 3.73 -2.53 -4.90
N GLU A 108 2.60 -3.20 -5.03
CA GLU A 108 1.64 -2.98 -6.09
C GLU A 108 0.34 -2.50 -5.48
N ILE A 109 -0.15 -1.34 -5.91
CA ILE A 109 -1.38 -0.70 -5.43
C ILE A 109 -2.48 -0.95 -6.44
N LYS A 110 -3.64 -1.42 -5.98
CA LYS A 110 -4.79 -1.62 -6.85
C LYS A 110 -6.07 -1.10 -6.20
N LEU A 111 -6.83 -0.35 -6.99
CA LEU A 111 -8.19 0.03 -6.65
C LEU A 111 -9.15 -1.12 -6.96
N THR A 112 -10.21 -1.28 -6.16
CA THR A 112 -11.26 -2.28 -6.46
C THR A 112 -12.04 -1.97 -7.73
N SER A 113 -11.99 -0.73 -8.23
CA SER A 113 -12.52 -0.37 -9.56
C SER A 113 -11.63 -0.87 -10.72
N ASN A 114 -10.39 -1.30 -10.46
CA ASN A 114 -9.51 -1.82 -11.51
C ASN A 114 -9.90 -3.25 -11.88
N LEU A 115 -10.22 -3.47 -13.16
CA LEU A 115 -10.61 -4.78 -13.68
C LEU A 115 -9.49 -5.83 -13.58
N GLN A 116 -8.24 -5.39 -13.49
CA GLN A 116 -7.06 -6.24 -13.39
C GLN A 116 -6.68 -6.60 -11.94
N LEU A 117 -7.52 -6.26 -10.95
CA LEU A 117 -7.22 -6.50 -9.53
C LEU A 117 -6.77 -7.95 -9.27
N ARG A 118 -7.52 -8.94 -9.74
CA ARG A 118 -7.18 -10.36 -9.54
C ARG A 118 -5.92 -10.75 -10.34
N HIS A 119 -5.84 -10.35 -11.61
CA HIS A 119 -4.69 -10.62 -12.46
C HIS A 119 -3.39 -9.98 -11.92
N GLY A 120 -3.49 -8.78 -11.36
CA GLY A 120 -2.38 -8.10 -10.69
C GLY A 120 -1.78 -8.93 -9.56
N PHE A 121 -2.62 -9.53 -8.73
CA PHE A 121 -2.21 -10.42 -7.64
C PHE A 121 -1.65 -11.76 -8.13
N GLU A 122 -2.38 -12.44 -9.04
CA GLU A 122 -2.04 -13.80 -9.48
C GLU A 122 -0.83 -13.86 -10.42
N ALA A 123 -0.60 -12.80 -11.21
CA ALA A 123 0.40 -12.83 -12.29
C ALA A 123 1.36 -11.63 -12.29
N GLN A 124 0.88 -10.38 -12.26
CA GLN A 124 1.74 -9.22 -12.48
C GLN A 124 2.80 -9.08 -11.39
N LEU A 125 2.40 -8.99 -10.12
CA LEU A 125 3.34 -8.80 -9.02
C LEU A 125 4.34 -9.97 -8.89
N PRO A 126 3.97 -11.26 -8.99
CA PRO A 126 4.93 -12.36 -9.06
C PRO A 126 5.93 -12.27 -10.22
N ILE A 127 5.49 -11.82 -11.41
CA ILE A 127 6.39 -11.60 -12.54
C ILE A 127 7.39 -10.48 -12.23
N TYR A 128 6.94 -9.36 -11.65
CA TYR A 128 7.80 -8.25 -11.25
C TYR A 128 8.79 -8.66 -10.17
N GLN A 129 8.34 -9.43 -9.15
CA GLN A 129 9.23 -9.96 -8.12
C GLN A 129 10.36 -10.79 -8.71
N LYS A 130 10.05 -11.67 -9.67
CA LYS A 130 11.06 -12.48 -10.35
C LYS A 130 12.04 -11.61 -11.16
N ALA A 131 11.54 -10.61 -11.89
CA ALA A 131 12.37 -9.72 -12.70
C ALA A 131 13.32 -8.86 -11.85
N GLU A 132 12.83 -8.32 -10.73
CA GLU A 132 13.60 -7.47 -9.80
C GLU A 132 14.51 -8.30 -8.84
N GLY A 133 14.33 -9.62 -8.78
CA GLY A 133 14.98 -10.46 -7.79
C GLY A 133 14.48 -10.18 -6.36
N ALA A 134 13.22 -9.77 -6.22
CA ALA A 134 12.60 -9.49 -4.93
C ALA A 134 11.89 -10.73 -4.38
N THR A 135 12.18 -11.08 -3.12
CA THR A 135 11.57 -12.24 -2.46
C THR A 135 10.30 -11.92 -1.69
N ARG A 136 10.00 -10.64 -1.50
CA ARG A 136 8.79 -10.15 -0.82
C ARG A 136 8.01 -9.20 -1.72
N GLY A 137 6.70 -9.29 -1.65
CA GLY A 137 5.78 -8.39 -2.33
C GLY A 137 4.59 -8.05 -1.44
N VAL A 138 4.14 -6.80 -1.51
CA VAL A 138 2.92 -6.32 -0.85
C VAL A 138 1.94 -5.92 -1.93
N TYR A 139 0.77 -6.53 -1.92
CA TYR A 139 -0.36 -6.20 -2.78
C TYR A 139 -1.35 -5.37 -1.97
N PHE A 140 -1.38 -4.06 -2.24
CA PHE A 140 -2.10 -3.09 -1.46
C PHE A 140 -3.42 -2.71 -2.13
N VAL A 141 -4.53 -3.24 -1.62
CA VAL A 141 -5.87 -3.12 -2.20
C VAL A 141 -6.63 -2.00 -1.51
N ILE A 142 -7.05 -1.02 -2.28
CA ILE A 142 -7.85 0.11 -1.81
C ILE A 142 -9.27 -0.06 -2.34
N ASP A 143 -10.23 -0.29 -1.43
CA ASP A 143 -11.63 -0.35 -1.79
C ASP A 143 -12.18 1.06 -2.00
N ASN A 144 -12.46 1.40 -3.25
CA ASN A 144 -13.12 2.65 -3.64
C ASN A 144 -14.57 2.41 -4.11
N GLY A 145 -15.20 1.32 -3.67
CA GLY A 145 -16.55 0.94 -4.06
C GLY A 145 -16.66 0.36 -5.47
N GLY A 146 -15.54 -0.07 -6.06
CA GLY A 146 -15.50 -0.62 -7.42
C GLY A 146 -15.94 -2.09 -7.51
N TYR A 147 -15.86 -2.84 -6.41
CA TYR A 147 -16.28 -4.23 -6.34
C TYR A 147 -17.60 -4.36 -5.58
N THR A 148 -18.45 -5.31 -6.01
CA THR A 148 -19.54 -5.81 -5.17
C THR A 148 -18.98 -6.66 -4.03
N ALA A 149 -19.76 -6.82 -2.94
CA ALA A 149 -19.36 -7.68 -1.82
C ALA A 149 -19.01 -9.11 -2.28
N ALA A 150 -19.77 -9.68 -3.23
CA ALA A 150 -19.50 -11.01 -3.78
C ALA A 150 -18.16 -11.07 -4.53
N ARG A 151 -17.79 -10.05 -5.32
CA ARG A 151 -16.49 -10.00 -6.03
C ARG A 151 -15.34 -9.82 -5.05
N MET A 152 -15.52 -9.02 -4.01
CA MET A 152 -14.51 -8.86 -2.96
C MET A 152 -14.29 -10.17 -2.21
N GLN A 153 -15.39 -10.87 -1.87
CA GLN A 153 -15.30 -12.17 -1.21
C GLN A 153 -14.56 -13.20 -2.09
N ALA A 154 -14.90 -13.29 -3.38
CA ALA A 154 -14.22 -14.18 -4.32
C ALA A 154 -12.72 -13.85 -4.47
N PHE A 155 -12.34 -12.57 -4.43
CA PHE A 155 -10.94 -12.18 -4.42
C PHE A 155 -10.23 -12.60 -3.12
N LYS A 156 -10.85 -12.40 -1.95
CA LYS A 156 -10.29 -12.84 -0.67
C LYS A 156 -10.09 -14.36 -0.62
N GLU A 157 -11.03 -15.14 -1.15
CA GLU A 157 -10.91 -16.59 -1.27
C GLU A 157 -9.74 -16.99 -2.19
N CYS A 158 -9.58 -16.30 -3.32
CA CYS A 158 -8.43 -16.50 -4.20
C CYS A 158 -7.10 -16.25 -3.46
N VAL A 159 -7.00 -15.18 -2.65
CA VAL A 159 -5.80 -14.89 -1.84
C VAL A 159 -5.52 -15.99 -0.81
N ILE A 160 -6.57 -16.52 -0.17
CA ILE A 160 -6.42 -17.60 0.82
C ILE A 160 -5.91 -18.88 0.14
N GLN A 161 -6.43 -19.22 -1.03
CA GLN A 161 -6.09 -20.45 -1.77
C GLN A 161 -4.75 -20.36 -2.51
N ALA A 162 -4.20 -19.15 -2.67
CA ALA A 162 -2.92 -18.96 -3.36
C ALA A 162 -1.79 -19.67 -2.60
N LYS A 163 -0.93 -20.36 -3.35
CA LYS A 163 0.23 -21.10 -2.81
C LYS A 163 1.38 -20.16 -2.49
N ASP A 164 2.15 -20.49 -1.46
CA ASP A 164 3.40 -19.80 -1.15
C ASP A 164 4.52 -20.13 -2.15
N PRO A 165 5.46 -19.19 -2.41
CA PRO A 165 5.47 -17.83 -1.89
C PRO A 165 4.45 -16.93 -2.62
N LYS A 166 3.61 -16.26 -1.86
CA LYS A 166 2.62 -15.30 -2.37
C LYS A 166 2.84 -13.90 -1.79
N PRO A 167 2.44 -12.83 -2.50
CA PRO A 167 2.46 -11.49 -1.95
C PRO A 167 1.59 -11.37 -0.71
N ARG A 168 2.01 -10.55 0.25
CA ARG A 168 1.15 -10.15 1.37
C ARG A 168 0.07 -9.20 0.86
N VAL A 169 -1.18 -9.49 1.17
CA VAL A 169 -2.30 -8.62 0.77
C VAL A 169 -2.75 -7.79 1.97
N LEU A 170 -2.82 -6.47 1.77
CA LEU A 170 -3.34 -5.52 2.76
C LEU A 170 -4.51 -4.76 2.13
N TYR A 171 -5.53 -4.45 2.96
CA TYR A 171 -6.77 -3.83 2.52
C TYR A 171 -6.99 -2.50 3.23
N VAL A 172 -7.57 -1.53 2.49
CA VAL A 172 -7.98 -0.21 2.98
C VAL A 172 -9.39 0.08 2.49
N ASP A 173 -10.25 0.57 3.38
CA ASP A 173 -11.55 1.12 3.03
C ASP A 173 -11.38 2.59 2.60
N GLY A 174 -11.28 2.81 1.28
CA GLY A 174 -11.19 4.13 0.66
C GLY A 174 -12.55 4.68 0.21
N THR A 175 -13.67 4.11 0.68
CA THR A 175 -15.01 4.62 0.34
C THR A 175 -15.29 5.95 1.04
N LEU A 176 -16.05 6.83 0.37
CA LEU A 176 -16.47 8.08 0.99
C LEU A 176 -17.48 7.81 2.10
N ARG A 177 -17.17 8.28 3.29
CA ARG A 177 -18.09 8.24 4.43
C ARG A 177 -18.91 9.53 4.50
N LYS A 178 -20.21 9.41 4.72
CA LYS A 178 -21.05 10.58 4.99
C LYS A 178 -20.58 11.28 6.26
N SER A 179 -20.59 12.63 6.25
CA SER A 179 -20.31 13.40 7.47
C SER A 179 -21.34 13.04 8.54
N ALA A 180 -20.90 12.95 9.80
CA ALA A 180 -21.78 12.72 10.95
C ALA A 180 -22.94 13.74 11.04
N SER A 181 -22.74 14.95 10.53
CA SER A 181 -23.79 15.98 10.46
C SER A 181 -24.92 15.68 9.46
N ILE A 182 -24.78 14.64 8.60
CA ILE A 182 -25.77 14.24 7.58
C ILE A 182 -26.28 12.82 7.85
N ALA A 183 -25.74 12.12 8.84
CA ALA A 183 -26.04 10.73 9.11
C ALA A 183 -27.42 10.50 9.77
N ASP A 184 -28.07 11.56 10.28
CA ASP A 184 -29.35 11.51 11.04
C ASP A 184 -30.53 12.14 10.25
N GLN A 185 -30.49 12.22 8.92
CA GLN A 185 -31.62 12.66 8.10
C GLN A 185 -32.15 11.55 7.22
#